data_01944fdb93427ee0b06a093702ce588f
#
_entry.id   01944fdb93427ee0b06a093702ce588f
#
_cell.length_a   1.000
_cell.length_b   1.000
_cell.length_c   1.000
_cell.angle_alpha   90.00
_cell.angle_beta   90.00
_cell.angle_gamma   90.00
#
_symmetry.space_group_name_H-M   'P 1'
#
loop_
_entity.id
_entity.type
_entity.pdbx_description
1 polymer ?
#
loop_
_entity_poly.entity_id
_entity_poly.type
_entity_poly.pdbx_seq_one_letter_code
_entity_poly.pdbx_strand_id
1 'polypeptide(L)' 'PLGPLRRALEGPERRILLRALHATGGSRKEAARLLGINRTTLFNKMRKYGLMDLRFQ' A
#
# COMPACT_ATOMS: atom_id res chain seq x y z
N PRO A 1 10.48 -16.88 14.39
CA PRO A 1 9.30 -16.23 13.86
C PRO A 1 9.57 -15.45 12.60
N LEU A 2 8.60 -15.40 11.76
CA LEU A 2 8.74 -14.73 10.47
C LEU A 2 8.43 -13.24 10.53
N GLY A 3 7.92 -12.77 11.65
CA GLY A 3 7.51 -11.40 11.80
C GLY A 3 8.58 -10.36 11.47
N PRO A 4 9.75 -10.43 12.12
CA PRO A 4 10.80 -9.46 11.85
C PRO A 4 11.31 -9.50 10.41
N LEU A 5 11.46 -10.71 9.89
CA LEU A 5 11.91 -10.89 8.52
C LEU A 5 10.89 -10.32 7.54
N ARG A 6 9.62 -10.55 7.84
CA ARG A 6 8.53 -10.05 7.02
C ARG A 6 8.53 -8.52 6.97
N ARG A 7 8.76 -7.88 8.11
CA ARG A 7 8.83 -6.44 8.16
C ARG A 7 9.96 -5.90 7.31
N ALA A 8 11.09 -6.57 7.34
CA ALA A 8 12.23 -6.15 6.56
C ALA A 8 11.91 -6.18 5.08
N LEU A 9 11.19 -7.22 4.64
CA LEU A 9 10.80 -7.36 3.25
C LEU A 9 9.75 -6.34 2.83
N GLU A 10 8.92 -5.91 3.78
CA GLU A 10 7.84 -4.98 3.46
C GLU A 10 8.25 -3.51 3.54
N GLY A 11 9.36 -3.24 4.16
CA GLY A 11 9.95 -1.94 4.41
C GLY A 11 9.41 -0.68 3.73
N PRO A 12 10.27 0.02 2.96
CA PRO A 12 9.91 1.34 2.44
C PRO A 12 8.71 1.36 1.51
N GLU A 13 8.59 0.37 0.65
CA GLU A 13 7.50 0.34 -0.32
C GLU A 13 6.13 0.27 0.37
N ARG A 14 6.02 -0.56 1.39
CA ARG A 14 4.78 -0.68 2.13
C ARG A 14 4.41 0.65 2.78
N ARG A 15 5.40 1.34 3.33
CA ARG A 15 5.17 2.64 3.96
C ARG A 15 4.68 3.67 2.96
N ILE A 16 5.26 3.68 1.78
CA ILE A 16 4.88 4.62 0.73
C ILE A 16 3.43 4.38 0.32
N LEU A 17 3.05 3.12 0.17
CA LEU A 17 1.68 2.77 -0.18
C LEU A 17 0.70 3.22 0.91
N LEU A 18 1.03 2.94 2.16
CA LEU A 18 0.19 3.34 3.28
C LEU A 18 0.03 4.84 3.36
N ARG A 19 1.12 5.55 3.14
CA ARG A 19 1.08 7.01 3.18
C ARG A 19 0.16 7.57 2.10
N ALA A 20 0.25 7.03 0.90
CA ALA A 20 -0.59 7.47 -0.20
C ALA A 20 -2.07 7.15 0.06
N LEU A 21 -2.35 5.98 0.62
CA LEU A 21 -3.71 5.60 0.94
C LEU A 21 -4.27 6.47 2.06
N HIS A 22 -3.47 6.78 3.05
CA HIS A 22 -3.89 7.68 4.13
C HIS A 22 -4.18 9.08 3.60
N ALA A 23 -3.29 9.59 2.77
CA ALA A 23 -3.43 10.94 2.24
C ALA A 23 -4.69 11.10 1.40
N THR A 24 -5.17 10.01 0.82
CA THR A 24 -6.34 10.05 -0.06
C THR A 24 -7.60 9.49 0.59
N GLY A 25 -7.54 9.22 1.88
CA GLY A 25 -8.70 8.66 2.59
C GLY A 25 -9.10 7.28 2.13
N GLY A 26 -8.14 6.53 1.62
CA GLY A 26 -8.39 5.17 1.13
C GLY A 26 -8.78 5.08 -0.33
N SER A 27 -8.74 6.20 -1.06
CA SER A 27 -9.05 6.21 -2.47
C SER A 27 -7.92 5.57 -3.27
N ARG A 28 -8.18 4.40 -3.80
CA ARG A 28 -7.16 3.69 -4.58
C ARG A 28 -6.83 4.40 -5.88
N LYS A 29 -7.83 4.99 -6.48
CA LYS A 29 -7.65 5.77 -7.71
C LYS A 29 -6.70 6.93 -7.47
N GLU A 30 -6.94 7.71 -6.41
CA GLU A 30 -6.10 8.86 -6.11
C GLU A 30 -4.72 8.43 -5.60
N ALA A 31 -4.66 7.36 -4.83
CA ALA A 31 -3.38 6.84 -4.35
C ALA A 31 -2.49 6.41 -5.51
N ALA A 32 -3.06 5.71 -6.49
CA ALA A 32 -2.31 5.29 -7.66
C ALA A 32 -1.81 6.52 -8.43
N ARG A 33 -2.64 7.54 -8.51
CA ARG A 33 -2.28 8.77 -9.19
C ARG A 33 -1.11 9.46 -8.48
N LEU A 34 -1.18 9.55 -7.16
CA LEU A 34 -0.10 10.13 -6.37
C LEU A 34 1.21 9.39 -6.55
N LEU A 35 1.13 8.07 -6.65
CA LEU A 35 2.32 7.23 -6.78
C LEU A 35 2.83 7.12 -8.20
N GLY A 36 2.06 7.64 -9.16
CA GLY A 36 2.45 7.57 -10.56
C GLY A 36 2.39 6.16 -11.14
N ILE A 37 1.49 5.33 -10.63
CA ILE A 37 1.30 3.98 -11.12
C ILE A 37 -0.17 3.78 -11.49
N ASN A 38 -0.46 2.72 -12.26
CA ASN A 38 -1.85 2.46 -12.60
C ASN A 38 -2.53 1.69 -11.46
N ARG A 39 -3.86 1.62 -11.53
CA ARG A 39 -4.66 0.99 -10.47
C ARG A 39 -4.36 -0.50 -10.31
N THR A 40 -4.13 -1.17 -11.42
CA THR A 40 -3.83 -2.60 -11.39
C THR A 40 -2.53 -2.86 -10.62
N THR A 41 -1.52 -2.06 -10.90
CA THR A 41 -0.25 -2.16 -10.19
C THR A 41 -0.43 -1.90 -8.70
N LEU A 42 -1.20 -0.85 -8.37
CA LEU A 42 -1.47 -0.55 -6.97
C LEU A 42 -2.18 -1.71 -6.29
N PHE A 43 -3.18 -2.27 -6.95
CA PHE A 43 -3.93 -3.40 -6.43
C PHE A 43 -3.03 -4.59 -6.13
N ASN A 44 -2.15 -4.91 -7.07
CA ASN A 44 -1.23 -6.03 -6.89
C ASN A 44 -0.29 -5.80 -5.72
N LYS A 45 0.20 -4.57 -5.57
CA LYS A 45 1.07 -4.22 -4.45
C LYS A 45 0.33 -4.27 -3.12
N MET A 46 -0.90 -3.78 -3.10
CA MET A 46 -1.71 -3.84 -1.89
C MET A 46 -1.93 -5.28 -1.46
N ARG A 47 -2.19 -6.15 -2.43
CA ARG A 47 -2.38 -7.57 -2.14
C ARG A 47 -1.09 -8.18 -1.59
N LYS A 48 0.03 -7.84 -2.21
CA LYS A 48 1.33 -8.33 -1.80
C LYS A 48 1.63 -7.99 -0.34
N TYR A 49 1.27 -6.79 0.08
CA TYR A 49 1.59 -6.31 1.42
C TYR A 49 0.44 -6.46 2.42
N GLY A 50 -0.63 -7.12 2.01
CA GLY A 50 -1.75 -7.36 2.91
C GLY A 50 -2.55 -6.11 3.26
N LEU A 51 -2.65 -5.16 2.32
CA LEU A 51 -3.32 -3.89 2.57
C LEU A 51 -4.74 -3.83 2.03
N MET A 52 -5.25 -4.93 1.50
CA MET A 52 -6.56 -4.93 0.86
C MET A 52 -7.70 -4.69 1.83
N ASP A 53 -7.55 -5.15 3.06
CA ASP A 53 -8.61 -5.07 4.05
C ASP A 53 -8.52 -3.86 4.97
N LEU A 54 -7.54 -3.00 4.74
CA LEU A 54 -7.39 -1.82 5.58
C LEU A 54 -8.44 -0.77 5.26
N ARG A 55 -8.89 -0.10 6.31
CA ARG A 55 -9.85 0.99 6.17
C ARG A 55 -9.19 2.30 6.54
N PHE A 56 -9.39 3.27 5.70
CA PHE A 56 -8.82 4.60 5.87
C PHE A 56 -9.95 5.61 6.00
N GLN A 57 -9.95 6.36 7.07
CA GLN A 57 -10.98 7.37 7.28
C GLN A 57 -10.39 8.72 7.52
#